data_847eacd995e2339dc97e99cbb328181a
#
_entry.id   847eacd995e2339dc97e99cbb328181a
#
_cell.length_a   1.000
_cell.length_b   1.000
_cell.length_c   1.000
_cell.angle_alpha   90.00
_cell.angle_beta   90.00
_cell.angle_gamma   90.00
#
_symmetry.space_group_name_H-M   'P 1'
#
loop_
_entity.id
_entity.type
_entity.pdbx_description
1 polymer ?
#
loop_
_entity_poly.entity_id
_entity_poly.type
_entity_poly.pdbx_seq_one_letter_code
_entity_poly.pdbx_strand_id
1 'polypeptide(L)'
;MSKKRTVFNLLFLIIVFGLTMYMVFRGKDIGDIINTAREADGKYLLLSLVCVVLFILGESVIIFYMMRTLGASVKMSHCALYSFVGFFFSCITPSASGGQPMQIFYMKKDKLPIPVTTLVLMIVTITYKAVLVLIGILICLFGGPFLKEYLGDYMWVFYLGVGLNVFCVTSMMVLVFAPGLAKWIMVKGLKLIEHVRILKPKKARLEKLEASMDQYHKTAAFWANHKRTILNVFIITFIQRCILFSVTYWVYRALGLHSYGILTVTVLQAVISVSVDMLPLPGGMGISETLYMVMFVPVFGPLLLPSMLLSRGIAYYGQMLISALMTCVAHLTIGRKNEEIQRM
;
A
#
# COMPACT_ATOMS: atom_id res chain seq x y z
N MET A 1 -19.80 14.55 23.41
CA MET A 1 -19.64 13.14 22.92
C MET A 1 -20.31 12.20 23.92
N SER A 2 -21.12 11.25 23.44
CA SER A 2 -21.71 10.23 24.33
C SER A 2 -20.57 9.37 24.89
N LYS A 3 -20.57 9.10 26.22
CA LYS A 3 -19.57 8.21 26.89
C LYS A 3 -19.37 6.90 26.14
N LYS A 4 -20.42 6.32 25.53
CA LYS A 4 -20.38 5.11 24.70
C LYS A 4 -19.48 5.27 23.46
N ARG A 5 -19.47 6.43 22.82
CA ARG A 5 -18.66 6.69 21.62
C ARG A 5 -17.17 6.87 21.94
N THR A 6 -16.88 7.48 23.10
CA THR A 6 -15.50 7.60 23.61
C THR A 6 -14.95 6.22 23.98
N VAL A 7 -15.74 5.38 24.65
CA VAL A 7 -15.36 4.00 24.99
C VAL A 7 -15.16 3.16 23.73
N PHE A 8 -16.04 3.26 22.75
CA PHE A 8 -15.89 2.54 21.47
C PHE A 8 -14.62 2.95 20.70
N ASN A 9 -14.31 4.25 20.66
CA ASN A 9 -13.09 4.75 20.04
C ASN A 9 -11.83 4.25 20.78
N LEU A 10 -11.86 4.27 22.11
CA LEU A 10 -10.76 3.75 22.94
C LEU A 10 -10.57 2.25 22.74
N LEU A 11 -11.66 1.50 22.71
CA LEU A 11 -11.63 0.06 22.45
C LEU A 11 -11.07 -0.25 21.05
N PHE A 12 -11.49 0.50 20.03
CA PHE A 12 -10.94 0.40 18.68
C PHE A 12 -9.42 0.64 18.68
N LEU A 13 -8.94 1.68 19.37
CA LEU A 13 -7.52 1.99 19.50
C LEU A 13 -6.74 0.86 20.18
N ILE A 14 -7.28 0.31 21.27
CA ILE A 14 -6.66 -0.80 22.02
C ILE A 14 -6.60 -2.06 21.15
N ILE A 15 -7.67 -2.39 20.43
CA ILE A 15 -7.71 -3.55 19.52
C ILE A 15 -6.70 -3.37 18.40
N VAL A 16 -6.67 -2.19 17.75
CA VAL A 16 -5.72 -1.88 16.69
C VAL A 16 -4.29 -2.01 17.17
N PHE A 17 -3.97 -1.43 18.32
CA PHE A 17 -2.64 -1.51 18.92
C PHE A 17 -2.27 -2.94 19.33
N GLY A 18 -3.19 -3.67 19.96
CA GLY A 18 -2.97 -5.05 20.38
C GLY A 18 -2.74 -5.99 19.20
N LEU A 19 -3.54 -5.88 18.13
CA LEU A 19 -3.35 -6.64 16.89
C LEU A 19 -2.00 -6.32 16.25
N THR A 20 -1.62 -5.05 16.24
CA THR A 20 -0.34 -4.59 15.68
C THR A 20 0.82 -5.21 16.47
N MET A 21 0.80 -5.12 17.81
CA MET A 21 1.82 -5.73 18.68
C MET A 21 1.88 -7.26 18.53
N TYR A 22 0.74 -7.93 18.51
CA TYR A 22 0.68 -9.37 18.28
C TYR A 22 1.31 -9.78 16.96
N MET A 23 1.02 -9.06 15.84
CA MET A 23 1.60 -9.35 14.53
C MET A 23 3.12 -9.07 14.49
N VAL A 24 3.57 -8.01 15.15
CA VAL A 24 5.01 -7.65 15.19
C VAL A 24 5.82 -8.71 15.92
N PHE A 25 5.33 -9.17 17.05
CA PHE A 25 6.13 -10.00 17.97
C PHE A 25 5.87 -11.50 17.85
N ARG A 26 4.85 -11.91 17.11
CA ARG A 26 4.51 -13.33 16.94
C ARG A 26 5.65 -14.11 16.26
N GLY A 27 6.22 -15.07 17.01
CA GLY A 27 7.18 -16.04 16.49
C GLY A 27 8.58 -15.50 16.21
N LYS A 28 8.99 -14.36 16.79
CA LYS A 28 10.34 -13.77 16.63
C LYS A 28 11.04 -13.64 17.97
N ASP A 29 12.34 -13.96 17.97
CA ASP A 29 13.20 -13.69 19.13
C ASP A 29 13.55 -12.20 19.13
N ILE A 30 12.90 -11.47 20.04
CA ILE A 30 13.06 -10.02 20.18
C ILE A 30 14.49 -9.69 20.64
N GLY A 31 15.13 -10.60 21.37
CA GLY A 31 16.50 -10.43 21.87
C GLY A 31 17.50 -10.27 20.72
N ASP A 32 17.43 -11.16 19.73
CA ASP A 32 18.33 -11.11 18.56
C ASP A 32 18.15 -9.85 17.72
N ILE A 33 16.90 -9.40 17.54
CA ILE A 33 16.60 -8.17 16.81
C ILE A 33 17.19 -6.96 17.55
N ILE A 34 17.03 -6.88 18.87
CA ILE A 34 17.53 -5.78 19.67
C ILE A 34 19.06 -5.76 19.70
N ASN A 35 19.70 -6.92 19.86
CA ASN A 35 21.15 -7.01 19.89
C ASN A 35 21.77 -6.57 18.54
N THR A 36 21.25 -7.10 17.44
CA THR A 36 21.70 -6.70 16.09
C THR A 36 21.45 -5.21 15.81
N ALA A 37 20.31 -4.67 16.25
CA ALA A 37 19.99 -3.27 16.09
C ALA A 37 20.92 -2.35 16.94
N ARG A 38 21.42 -2.82 18.06
CA ARG A 38 22.38 -2.09 18.91
C ARG A 38 23.78 -2.00 18.30
N GLU A 39 24.21 -3.05 17.59
CA GLU A 39 25.52 -3.10 16.92
C GLU A 39 25.53 -2.37 15.58
N ALA A 40 24.35 -2.19 14.96
CA ALA A 40 24.19 -1.52 13.68
C ALA A 40 24.37 0.01 13.79
N ASP A 41 24.94 0.65 12.74
CA ASP A 41 25.07 2.11 12.68
C ASP A 41 23.69 2.79 12.63
N GLY A 42 23.33 3.47 13.71
CA GLY A 42 22.04 4.14 13.89
C GLY A 42 21.74 5.21 12.83
N LYS A 43 22.75 5.81 12.19
CA LYS A 43 22.55 6.80 11.12
C LYS A 43 21.88 6.17 9.90
N TYR A 44 22.32 4.98 9.48
CA TYR A 44 21.75 4.28 8.34
C TYR A 44 20.37 3.66 8.69
N LEU A 45 20.18 3.21 9.95
CA LEU A 45 18.85 2.76 10.40
C LEU A 45 17.84 3.91 10.41
N LEU A 46 18.25 5.10 10.87
CA LEU A 46 17.40 6.29 10.80
C LEU A 46 17.08 6.66 9.35
N LEU A 47 18.06 6.61 8.45
CA LEU A 47 17.84 6.86 7.02
C LEU A 47 16.86 5.85 6.40
N SER A 48 16.95 4.57 6.79
CA SER A 48 15.99 3.53 6.41
C SER A 48 14.57 3.90 6.85
N LEU A 49 14.40 4.38 8.08
CA LEU A 49 13.10 4.79 8.61
C LEU A 49 12.56 6.03 7.88
N VAL A 50 13.44 7.00 7.59
CA VAL A 50 13.08 8.18 6.78
C VAL A 50 12.61 7.77 5.39
N CYS A 51 13.25 6.80 4.73
CA CYS A 51 12.81 6.26 3.44
C CYS A 51 11.39 5.68 3.52
N VAL A 52 11.05 4.98 4.59
CA VAL A 52 9.68 4.44 4.81
C VAL A 52 8.66 5.58 4.96
N VAL A 53 8.98 6.62 5.72
CA VAL A 53 8.09 7.78 5.88
C VAL A 53 7.93 8.52 4.54
N LEU A 54 9.01 8.74 3.81
CA LEU A 54 8.98 9.36 2.47
C LEU A 54 8.14 8.54 1.48
N PHE A 55 8.22 7.21 1.55
CA PHE A 55 7.37 6.32 0.76
C PHE A 55 5.88 6.55 1.05
N ILE A 56 5.47 6.63 2.32
CA ILE A 56 4.07 6.88 2.69
C ILE A 56 3.64 8.29 2.25
N LEU A 57 4.47 9.30 2.50
CA LEU A 57 4.20 10.68 2.09
C LEU A 57 4.16 10.85 0.57
N GLY A 58 4.88 10.03 -0.19
CA GLY A 58 4.80 10.00 -1.64
C GLY A 58 3.37 9.72 -2.13
N GLU A 59 2.66 8.76 -1.55
CA GLU A 59 1.24 8.51 -1.86
C GLU A 59 0.37 9.71 -1.46
N SER A 60 0.68 10.37 -0.36
CA SER A 60 -0.04 11.58 0.09
C SER A 60 0.06 12.71 -0.93
N VAL A 61 1.26 12.90 -1.50
CA VAL A 61 1.50 13.87 -2.59
C VAL A 61 0.68 13.51 -3.82
N ILE A 62 0.64 12.24 -4.20
CA ILE A 62 -0.13 11.75 -5.35
C ILE A 62 -1.63 12.03 -5.13
N ILE A 63 -2.19 11.64 -3.98
CA ILE A 63 -3.60 11.87 -3.66
C ILE A 63 -3.91 13.37 -3.68
N PHE A 64 -3.07 14.19 -3.05
CA PHE A 64 -3.23 15.65 -3.03
C PHE A 64 -3.20 16.23 -4.44
N TYR A 65 -2.23 15.86 -5.26
CA TYR A 65 -2.06 16.33 -6.63
C TYR A 65 -3.28 15.96 -7.49
N MET A 66 -3.74 14.72 -7.42
CA MET A 66 -4.90 14.26 -8.17
C MET A 66 -6.19 14.96 -7.74
N MET A 67 -6.43 15.08 -6.44
CA MET A 67 -7.63 15.76 -5.91
C MET A 67 -7.65 17.24 -6.29
N ARG A 68 -6.51 17.92 -6.25
CA ARG A 68 -6.36 19.31 -6.70
C ARG A 68 -6.61 19.47 -8.20
N THR A 69 -6.13 18.54 -9.01
CA THR A 69 -6.37 18.54 -10.48
C THR A 69 -7.87 18.42 -10.79
N LEU A 70 -8.64 17.72 -9.95
CA LEU A 70 -10.11 17.64 -10.03
C LEU A 70 -10.84 18.88 -9.46
N GLY A 71 -10.11 19.90 -9.00
CA GLY A 71 -10.69 21.09 -8.37
C GLY A 71 -11.18 20.89 -6.92
N ALA A 72 -10.88 19.72 -6.31
CA ALA A 72 -11.29 19.47 -4.93
C ALA A 72 -10.39 20.21 -3.94
N SER A 73 -11.00 20.89 -2.98
CA SER A 73 -10.28 21.55 -1.88
C SER A 73 -9.93 20.52 -0.80
N VAL A 74 -8.68 20.03 -0.81
CA VAL A 74 -8.14 19.11 0.19
C VAL A 74 -6.90 19.68 0.85
N LYS A 75 -6.66 19.31 2.11
CA LYS A 75 -5.45 19.68 2.83
C LYS A 75 -4.41 18.58 2.71
N MET A 76 -3.14 18.94 2.52
CA MET A 76 -2.04 17.97 2.45
C MET A 76 -1.94 17.11 3.72
N SER A 77 -2.19 17.69 4.90
CA SER A 77 -2.23 16.96 6.17
C SER A 77 -3.30 15.86 6.20
N HIS A 78 -4.48 16.12 5.64
CA HIS A 78 -5.53 15.09 5.52
C HIS A 78 -5.15 14.01 4.51
N CYS A 79 -4.53 14.38 3.37
CA CYS A 79 -4.01 13.42 2.41
C CYS A 79 -2.94 12.51 3.05
N ALA A 80 -2.07 13.07 3.89
CA ALA A 80 -1.11 12.28 4.66
C ALA A 80 -1.81 11.27 5.59
N LEU A 81 -2.84 11.69 6.31
CA LEU A 81 -3.61 10.80 7.17
C LEU A 81 -4.32 9.70 6.37
N TYR A 82 -4.87 9.99 5.18
CA TYR A 82 -5.47 8.96 4.31
C TYR A 82 -4.43 7.91 3.89
N SER A 83 -3.21 8.33 3.53
CA SER A 83 -2.15 7.40 3.16
C SER A 83 -1.73 6.52 4.32
N PHE A 84 -1.51 7.08 5.51
CA PHE A 84 -1.19 6.29 6.71
C PHE A 84 -2.29 5.28 7.03
N VAL A 85 -3.56 5.68 6.98
CA VAL A 85 -4.70 4.76 7.14
C VAL A 85 -4.67 3.66 6.09
N GLY A 86 -4.44 4.02 4.82
CA GLY A 86 -4.34 3.07 3.72
C GLY A 86 -3.25 2.03 3.96
N PHE A 87 -2.04 2.46 4.29
CA PHE A 87 -0.91 1.57 4.54
C PHE A 87 -1.13 0.69 5.77
N PHE A 88 -1.67 1.23 6.87
CA PHE A 88 -1.99 0.42 8.04
C PHE A 88 -2.93 -0.74 7.69
N PHE A 89 -4.09 -0.44 7.09
CA PHE A 89 -5.05 -1.48 6.73
C PHE A 89 -4.56 -2.40 5.61
N SER A 90 -3.70 -1.93 4.72
CA SER A 90 -3.03 -2.77 3.72
C SER A 90 -2.08 -3.79 4.38
N CYS A 91 -1.33 -3.39 5.40
CA CYS A 91 -0.42 -4.29 6.10
C CYS A 91 -1.15 -5.43 6.83
N ILE A 92 -2.32 -5.17 7.41
CA ILE A 92 -3.04 -6.17 8.24
C ILE A 92 -4.04 -7.01 7.45
N THR A 93 -4.24 -6.74 6.15
CA THR A 93 -5.23 -7.46 5.32
C THR A 93 -4.56 -8.25 4.20
N PRO A 94 -5.12 -9.42 3.84
CA PRO A 94 -4.61 -10.20 2.72
C PRO A 94 -4.59 -9.40 1.41
N SER A 95 -3.53 -9.53 0.63
CA SER A 95 -3.32 -8.81 -0.65
C SER A 95 -3.54 -7.29 -0.55
N ALA A 96 -3.28 -6.69 0.61
CA ALA A 96 -3.49 -5.25 0.88
C ALA A 96 -4.92 -4.73 0.60
N SER A 97 -5.92 -5.60 0.66
CA SER A 97 -7.30 -5.31 0.21
C SER A 97 -8.05 -4.30 1.10
N GLY A 98 -7.63 -4.13 2.36
CA GLY A 98 -8.29 -3.25 3.34
C GLY A 98 -7.92 -1.76 3.21
N GLY A 99 -6.82 -1.42 2.56
CA GLY A 99 -6.30 -0.06 2.52
C GLY A 99 -7.26 0.91 1.84
N GLN A 100 -7.61 0.66 0.59
CA GLN A 100 -8.48 1.55 -0.19
C GLN A 100 -9.88 1.75 0.42
N PRO A 101 -10.61 0.71 0.85
CA PRO A 101 -11.90 0.91 1.52
C PRO A 101 -11.81 1.84 2.72
N MET A 102 -10.75 1.73 3.51
CA MET A 102 -10.56 2.58 4.67
C MET A 102 -10.15 4.00 4.30
N GLN A 103 -9.32 4.21 3.27
CA GLN A 103 -9.05 5.54 2.73
C GLN A 103 -10.35 6.22 2.27
N ILE A 104 -11.19 5.52 1.47
CA ILE A 104 -12.49 6.04 1.03
C ILE A 104 -13.38 6.40 2.23
N PHE A 105 -13.38 5.58 3.28
CA PHE A 105 -14.16 5.84 4.48
C PHE A 105 -13.75 7.15 5.15
N TYR A 106 -12.45 7.43 5.30
CA TYR A 106 -11.97 8.68 5.90
C TYR A 106 -12.16 9.87 4.95
N MET A 107 -11.93 9.71 3.65
CA MET A 107 -12.19 10.74 2.64
C MET A 107 -13.68 11.13 2.59
N LYS A 108 -14.59 10.15 2.76
CA LYS A 108 -16.03 10.41 2.89
C LYS A 108 -16.36 11.22 4.15
N LYS A 109 -15.67 11.01 5.27
CA LYS A 109 -15.85 11.84 6.48
C LYS A 109 -15.50 13.31 6.22
N ASP A 110 -14.55 13.58 5.31
CA ASP A 110 -14.22 14.93 4.85
C ASP A 110 -15.12 15.41 3.69
N LYS A 111 -16.30 14.76 3.52
CA LYS A 111 -17.34 15.09 2.52
C LYS A 111 -16.88 14.98 1.06
N LEU A 112 -15.79 14.23 0.78
CA LEU A 112 -15.37 13.95 -0.59
C LEU A 112 -16.31 12.91 -1.23
N PRO A 113 -16.70 13.07 -2.51
CA PRO A 113 -17.60 12.15 -3.19
C PRO A 113 -16.97 10.77 -3.38
N ILE A 114 -17.67 9.71 -2.96
CA ILE A 114 -17.19 8.32 -3.04
C ILE A 114 -16.77 7.92 -4.47
N PRO A 115 -17.54 8.21 -5.54
CA PRO A 115 -17.13 7.82 -6.89
C PRO A 115 -15.80 8.44 -7.33
N VAL A 116 -15.57 9.71 -6.95
CA VAL A 116 -14.33 10.44 -7.25
C VAL A 116 -13.16 9.86 -6.49
N THR A 117 -13.31 9.67 -5.17
CA THR A 117 -12.25 9.11 -4.31
C THR A 117 -11.90 7.69 -4.70
N THR A 118 -12.90 6.87 -5.04
CA THR A 118 -12.69 5.50 -5.52
C THR A 118 -11.86 5.49 -6.79
N LEU A 119 -12.18 6.34 -7.76
CA LEU A 119 -11.44 6.37 -9.02
C LEU A 119 -10.01 6.91 -8.83
N VAL A 120 -9.82 7.95 -8.02
CA VAL A 120 -8.47 8.46 -7.68
C VAL A 120 -7.62 7.35 -7.07
N LEU A 121 -8.11 6.66 -6.05
CA LEU A 121 -7.37 5.56 -5.41
C LEU A 121 -7.16 4.36 -6.33
N MET A 122 -8.08 4.11 -7.25
CA MET A 122 -7.93 3.08 -8.27
C MET A 122 -6.79 3.41 -9.24
N ILE A 123 -6.66 4.68 -9.67
CA ILE A 123 -5.53 5.15 -10.50
C ILE A 123 -4.21 5.06 -9.71
N VAL A 124 -4.20 5.45 -8.43
CA VAL A 124 -3.03 5.28 -7.56
C VAL A 124 -2.59 3.81 -7.54
N THR A 125 -3.52 2.87 -7.39
CA THR A 125 -3.19 1.43 -7.40
C THR A 125 -2.74 0.94 -8.77
N ILE A 126 -3.37 1.39 -9.85
CA ILE A 126 -2.96 1.04 -11.21
C ILE A 126 -1.51 1.49 -11.45
N THR A 127 -1.17 2.73 -11.12
CA THR A 127 0.19 3.26 -11.32
C THR A 127 1.20 2.52 -10.45
N TYR A 128 0.84 2.21 -9.20
CA TYR A 128 1.64 1.38 -8.31
C TYR A 128 1.96 0.01 -8.91
N LYS A 129 0.93 -0.71 -9.35
CA LYS A 129 1.09 -2.04 -9.97
C LYS A 129 1.81 -1.96 -11.32
N ALA A 130 1.53 -0.92 -12.11
CA ALA A 130 2.21 -0.69 -13.40
C ALA A 130 3.72 -0.46 -13.22
N VAL A 131 4.15 0.20 -12.15
CA VAL A 131 5.58 0.34 -11.81
C VAL A 131 6.19 -1.03 -11.50
N LEU A 132 5.51 -1.90 -10.73
CA LEU A 132 6.00 -3.25 -10.45
C LEU A 132 6.07 -4.10 -11.73
N VAL A 133 5.07 -3.97 -12.62
CA VAL A 133 5.08 -4.63 -13.94
C VAL A 133 6.24 -4.14 -14.78
N LEU A 134 6.47 -2.81 -14.84
CA LEU A 134 7.62 -2.25 -15.59
C LEU A 134 8.95 -2.79 -15.05
N ILE A 135 9.15 -2.77 -13.74
CA ILE A 135 10.35 -3.30 -13.10
C ILE A 135 10.48 -4.81 -13.40
N GLY A 136 9.40 -5.58 -13.26
CA GLY A 136 9.37 -7.00 -13.56
C GLY A 136 9.74 -7.30 -15.01
N ILE A 137 9.19 -6.56 -15.98
CA ILE A 137 9.52 -6.71 -17.41
C ILE A 137 10.98 -6.34 -17.66
N LEU A 138 11.49 -5.23 -17.11
CA LEU A 138 12.89 -4.84 -17.28
C LEU A 138 13.84 -5.92 -16.75
N ILE A 139 13.53 -6.50 -15.60
CA ILE A 139 14.31 -7.60 -15.02
C ILE A 139 14.21 -8.87 -15.88
N CYS A 140 13.04 -9.20 -16.43
CA CYS A 140 12.90 -10.32 -17.37
C CYS A 140 13.74 -10.14 -18.64
N LEU A 141 13.79 -8.93 -19.19
CA LEU A 141 14.49 -8.64 -20.46
C LEU A 141 16.01 -8.56 -20.29
N PHE A 142 16.47 -7.93 -19.21
CA PHE A 142 17.90 -7.62 -19.04
C PHE A 142 18.56 -8.35 -17.88
N GLY A 143 17.79 -8.95 -16.98
CA GLY A 143 18.26 -9.56 -15.74
C GLY A 143 18.22 -11.09 -15.72
N GLY A 144 18.10 -11.78 -16.86
CA GLY A 144 18.00 -13.24 -16.90
C GLY A 144 19.14 -13.98 -16.17
N PRO A 145 20.42 -13.66 -16.46
CA PRO A 145 21.54 -14.24 -15.72
C PRO A 145 21.50 -13.91 -14.21
N PHE A 146 21.19 -12.68 -13.88
CA PHE A 146 21.05 -12.19 -12.52
C PHE A 146 19.93 -12.94 -11.75
N LEU A 147 18.75 -13.11 -12.37
CA LEU A 147 17.66 -13.88 -11.76
C LEU A 147 18.07 -15.33 -11.50
N LYS A 148 18.77 -15.96 -12.44
CA LYS A 148 19.23 -17.35 -12.29
C LYS A 148 20.25 -17.49 -11.17
N GLU A 149 21.15 -16.54 -11.03
CA GLU A 149 22.18 -16.50 -9.99
C GLU A 149 21.57 -16.38 -8.58
N TYR A 150 20.60 -15.46 -8.40
CA TYR A 150 20.08 -15.14 -7.06
C TYR A 150 18.80 -15.88 -6.67
N LEU A 151 17.95 -16.27 -7.62
CA LEU A 151 16.67 -16.96 -7.35
C LEU A 151 16.75 -18.49 -7.52
N GLY A 152 17.63 -19.00 -8.38
CA GLY A 152 17.72 -20.43 -8.63
C GLY A 152 16.36 -21.08 -8.92
N ASP A 153 15.97 -22.04 -8.09
CA ASP A 153 14.72 -22.80 -8.24
C ASP A 153 13.46 -21.96 -7.96
N TYR A 154 13.59 -20.77 -7.36
CA TYR A 154 12.45 -19.90 -7.05
C TYR A 154 12.05 -18.94 -8.19
N MET A 155 12.66 -19.03 -9.38
CA MET A 155 12.32 -18.17 -10.53
C MET A 155 10.82 -18.21 -10.88
N TRP A 156 10.16 -19.34 -10.70
CA TRP A 156 8.73 -19.48 -10.96
C TRP A 156 7.87 -18.56 -10.10
N VAL A 157 8.27 -18.27 -8.85
CA VAL A 157 7.56 -17.33 -7.95
C VAL A 157 7.62 -15.92 -8.52
N PHE A 158 8.75 -15.51 -9.06
CA PHE A 158 8.91 -14.22 -9.71
C PHE A 158 8.03 -14.09 -10.96
N TYR A 159 8.05 -15.08 -11.86
CA TYR A 159 7.20 -15.06 -13.05
C TYR A 159 5.71 -15.10 -12.71
N LEU A 160 5.32 -15.87 -11.70
CA LEU A 160 3.95 -15.86 -11.18
C LEU A 160 3.58 -14.45 -10.66
N GLY A 161 4.45 -13.81 -9.88
CA GLY A 161 4.26 -12.46 -9.38
C GLY A 161 4.09 -11.43 -10.49
N VAL A 162 4.96 -11.46 -11.52
CA VAL A 162 4.83 -10.60 -12.72
C VAL A 162 3.48 -10.83 -13.40
N GLY A 163 3.11 -12.09 -13.66
CA GLY A 163 1.84 -12.46 -14.31
C GLY A 163 0.63 -11.97 -13.54
N LEU A 164 0.61 -12.16 -12.21
CA LEU A 164 -0.47 -11.68 -11.36
C LEU A 164 -0.58 -10.15 -11.34
N ASN A 165 0.55 -9.42 -11.30
CA ASN A 165 0.55 -7.96 -11.39
C ASN A 165 0.04 -7.48 -12.75
N VAL A 166 0.46 -8.11 -13.88
CA VAL A 166 -0.04 -7.80 -15.23
C VAL A 166 -1.55 -8.02 -15.30
N PHE A 167 -2.03 -9.18 -14.81
CA PHE A 167 -3.47 -9.49 -14.76
C PHE A 167 -4.24 -8.45 -13.97
N CYS A 168 -3.74 -8.06 -12.79
CA CYS A 168 -4.37 -7.06 -11.93
C CYS A 168 -4.44 -5.69 -12.62
N VAL A 169 -3.33 -5.20 -13.19
CA VAL A 169 -3.29 -3.92 -13.93
C VAL A 169 -4.29 -3.93 -15.08
N THR A 170 -4.25 -4.97 -15.91
CA THR A 170 -5.15 -5.09 -17.06
C THR A 170 -6.61 -5.09 -16.63
N SER A 171 -6.96 -5.88 -15.60
CA SER A 171 -8.32 -5.93 -15.07
C SER A 171 -8.79 -4.57 -14.54
N MET A 172 -7.94 -3.87 -13.79
CA MET A 172 -8.26 -2.53 -13.26
C MET A 172 -8.36 -1.49 -14.38
N MET A 173 -7.48 -1.54 -15.39
CA MET A 173 -7.55 -0.66 -16.56
C MET A 173 -8.87 -0.85 -17.32
N VAL A 174 -9.30 -2.10 -17.53
CA VAL A 174 -10.59 -2.38 -18.16
C VAL A 174 -11.74 -1.77 -17.34
N LEU A 175 -11.73 -1.91 -16.00
CA LEU A 175 -12.76 -1.31 -15.14
C LEU A 175 -12.78 0.21 -15.21
N VAL A 176 -11.62 0.87 -15.35
CA VAL A 176 -11.54 2.34 -15.45
C VAL A 176 -11.99 2.82 -16.83
N PHE A 177 -11.52 2.19 -17.92
CA PHE A 177 -11.75 2.67 -19.29
C PHE A 177 -12.98 2.07 -19.98
N ALA A 178 -13.60 1.03 -19.39
CA ALA A 178 -14.89 0.47 -19.82
C ALA A 178 -15.98 0.67 -18.75
N PRO A 179 -16.44 1.91 -18.53
CA PRO A 179 -17.38 2.23 -17.45
C PRO A 179 -18.74 1.53 -17.59
N GLY A 180 -19.12 1.15 -18.80
CA GLY A 180 -20.30 0.30 -19.04
C GLY A 180 -20.16 -1.08 -18.40
N LEU A 181 -18.97 -1.69 -18.47
CA LEU A 181 -18.67 -2.96 -17.81
C LEU A 181 -18.66 -2.79 -16.29
N ALA A 182 -18.06 -1.70 -15.78
CA ALA A 182 -18.07 -1.39 -14.36
C ALA A 182 -19.50 -1.24 -13.83
N LYS A 183 -20.37 -0.49 -14.53
CA LYS A 183 -21.79 -0.34 -14.19
C LYS A 183 -22.50 -1.71 -14.18
N TRP A 184 -22.29 -2.53 -15.20
CA TRP A 184 -22.91 -3.86 -15.31
C TRP A 184 -22.50 -4.77 -14.14
N ILE A 185 -21.20 -4.81 -13.78
CA ILE A 185 -20.68 -5.59 -12.65
C ILE A 185 -21.31 -5.12 -11.34
N MET A 186 -21.35 -3.79 -11.10
CA MET A 186 -21.92 -3.22 -9.87
C MET A 186 -23.41 -3.47 -9.73
N VAL A 187 -24.19 -3.33 -10.83
CA VAL A 187 -25.63 -3.59 -10.85
C VAL A 187 -25.92 -5.08 -10.65
N LYS A 188 -25.19 -5.98 -11.33
CA LYS A 188 -25.31 -7.43 -11.11
C LYS A 188 -24.92 -7.83 -9.69
N GLY A 189 -23.82 -7.27 -9.17
CA GLY A 189 -23.40 -7.50 -7.79
C GLY A 189 -24.47 -7.08 -6.77
N LEU A 190 -25.06 -5.88 -6.94
CA LEU A 190 -26.16 -5.43 -6.09
C LEU A 190 -27.36 -6.38 -6.16
N LYS A 191 -27.80 -6.76 -7.37
CA LYS A 191 -28.92 -7.70 -7.57
C LYS A 191 -28.63 -9.07 -6.95
N LEU A 192 -27.38 -9.56 -7.03
CA LEU A 192 -26.97 -10.82 -6.41
C LEU A 192 -27.07 -10.74 -4.87
N ILE A 193 -26.56 -9.64 -4.26
CA ILE A 193 -26.63 -9.40 -2.81
C ILE A 193 -28.10 -9.29 -2.33
N GLU A 194 -28.97 -8.67 -3.14
CA GLU A 194 -30.40 -8.61 -2.87
C GLU A 194 -31.07 -9.98 -3.04
N HIS A 195 -30.66 -10.77 -4.04
CA HIS A 195 -31.15 -12.13 -4.27
C HIS A 195 -30.79 -13.09 -3.11
N VAL A 196 -29.58 -13.02 -2.59
CA VAL A 196 -29.12 -13.79 -1.42
C VAL A 196 -29.73 -13.28 -0.10
N ARG A 197 -30.65 -12.29 -0.17
CA ARG A 197 -31.34 -11.68 0.98
C ARG A 197 -30.48 -11.03 2.04
N ILE A 198 -29.21 -10.73 1.74
CA ILE A 198 -28.33 -9.95 2.61
C ILE A 198 -28.84 -8.51 2.74
N LEU A 199 -29.43 -7.97 1.66
CA LEU A 199 -30.05 -6.65 1.64
C LEU A 199 -31.48 -6.74 1.06
N LYS A 200 -32.42 -6.00 1.66
CA LYS A 200 -33.77 -5.86 1.10
C LYS A 200 -33.73 -4.99 -0.17
N PRO A 201 -34.43 -5.37 -1.26
CA PRO A 201 -34.46 -4.57 -2.48
C PRO A 201 -35.08 -3.19 -2.21
N LYS A 202 -34.43 -2.12 -2.67
CA LYS A 202 -34.92 -0.72 -2.58
C LYS A 202 -34.60 0.01 -3.87
N LYS A 203 -35.63 0.50 -4.59
CA LYS A 203 -35.47 1.29 -5.84
C LYS A 203 -34.52 2.48 -5.66
N ALA A 204 -34.67 3.25 -4.57
CA ALA A 204 -33.78 4.37 -4.26
C ALA A 204 -32.28 4.00 -4.13
N ARG A 205 -31.97 2.72 -3.87
CA ARG A 205 -30.56 2.26 -3.83
C ARG A 205 -30.00 2.08 -5.24
N LEU A 206 -30.83 1.57 -6.15
CA LEU A 206 -30.44 1.41 -7.56
C LEU A 206 -30.23 2.77 -8.22
N GLU A 207 -31.17 3.72 -8.05
CA GLU A 207 -31.05 5.11 -8.54
C GLU A 207 -29.78 5.81 -7.99
N LYS A 208 -29.51 5.64 -6.70
CA LYS A 208 -28.29 6.18 -6.08
C LYS A 208 -27.01 5.54 -6.64
N LEU A 209 -27.05 4.23 -6.94
CA LEU A 209 -25.93 3.54 -7.59
C LEU A 209 -25.72 4.06 -9.00
N GLU A 210 -26.79 4.23 -9.79
CA GLU A 210 -26.72 4.77 -11.14
C GLU A 210 -26.16 6.18 -11.18
N ALA A 211 -26.65 7.09 -10.31
CA ALA A 211 -26.07 8.44 -10.17
C ALA A 211 -24.59 8.42 -9.78
N SER A 212 -24.18 7.49 -8.90
CA SER A 212 -22.77 7.30 -8.54
C SER A 212 -21.94 6.81 -9.72
N MET A 213 -22.49 5.93 -10.55
CA MET A 213 -21.81 5.42 -11.75
C MET A 213 -21.69 6.48 -12.84
N ASP A 214 -22.64 7.39 -12.97
CA ASP A 214 -22.55 8.52 -13.90
C ASP A 214 -21.43 9.50 -13.47
N GLN A 215 -21.29 9.76 -12.17
CA GLN A 215 -20.19 10.56 -11.65
C GLN A 215 -18.83 9.85 -11.85
N TYR A 216 -18.76 8.53 -11.61
CA TYR A 216 -17.60 7.72 -11.91
C TYR A 216 -17.19 7.83 -13.38
N HIS A 217 -18.16 7.70 -14.30
CA HIS A 217 -17.93 7.81 -15.73
C HIS A 217 -17.35 9.18 -16.14
N LYS A 218 -17.95 10.27 -15.64
CA LYS A 218 -17.45 11.64 -15.91
C LYS A 218 -16.01 11.81 -15.41
N THR A 219 -15.70 11.29 -14.23
CA THR A 219 -14.35 11.38 -13.66
C THR A 219 -13.35 10.50 -14.41
N ALA A 220 -13.75 9.31 -14.88
CA ALA A 220 -12.90 8.45 -15.72
C ALA A 220 -12.58 9.12 -17.06
N ALA A 221 -13.58 9.73 -17.72
CA ALA A 221 -13.38 10.51 -18.95
C ALA A 221 -12.45 11.71 -18.73
N PHE A 222 -12.56 12.40 -17.59
CA PHE A 222 -11.65 13.47 -17.23
C PHE A 222 -10.20 12.97 -17.21
N TRP A 223 -9.92 11.85 -16.53
CA TRP A 223 -8.56 11.31 -16.44
C TRP A 223 -8.03 10.80 -17.78
N ALA A 224 -8.87 10.26 -18.65
CA ALA A 224 -8.45 9.86 -19.99
C ALA A 224 -7.86 11.01 -20.79
N ASN A 225 -8.32 12.25 -20.53
CA ASN A 225 -7.85 13.48 -21.18
C ASN A 225 -6.65 14.13 -20.45
N HIS A 226 -6.34 13.73 -19.22
CA HIS A 226 -5.26 14.30 -18.40
C HIS A 226 -4.02 13.39 -18.35
N LYS A 227 -3.55 12.93 -19.52
CA LYS A 227 -2.42 11.99 -19.64
C LYS A 227 -1.14 12.49 -18.96
N ARG A 228 -0.88 13.80 -19.00
CA ARG A 228 0.29 14.40 -18.33
C ARG A 228 0.23 14.20 -16.79
N THR A 229 -0.95 14.34 -16.20
CA THR A 229 -1.13 14.10 -14.75
C THR A 229 -0.89 12.65 -14.42
N ILE A 230 -1.41 11.71 -15.22
CA ILE A 230 -1.18 10.27 -15.03
C ILE A 230 0.31 9.94 -15.14
N LEU A 231 1.02 10.52 -16.12
CA LEU A 231 2.47 10.34 -16.26
C LEU A 231 3.23 10.87 -15.04
N ASN A 232 2.88 12.06 -14.54
CA ASN A 232 3.50 12.61 -13.33
C ASN A 232 3.26 11.71 -12.11
N VAL A 233 2.03 11.19 -11.95
CA VAL A 233 1.71 10.23 -10.88
C VAL A 233 2.55 8.96 -11.03
N PHE A 234 2.72 8.45 -12.24
CA PHE A 234 3.56 7.27 -12.51
C PHE A 234 5.03 7.52 -12.12
N ILE A 235 5.59 8.69 -12.48
CA ILE A 235 6.97 9.06 -12.13
C ILE A 235 7.14 9.19 -10.61
N ILE A 236 6.20 9.86 -9.93
CA ILE A 236 6.24 9.98 -8.45
C ILE A 236 6.17 8.59 -7.82
N THR A 237 5.29 7.71 -8.31
CA THR A 237 5.15 6.33 -7.83
C THR A 237 6.44 5.52 -8.06
N PHE A 238 7.10 5.71 -9.21
CA PHE A 238 8.36 5.03 -9.50
C PHE A 238 9.47 5.43 -8.51
N ILE A 239 9.63 6.73 -8.29
CA ILE A 239 10.61 7.28 -7.31
C ILE A 239 10.27 6.76 -5.89
N GLN A 240 9.01 6.83 -5.50
CA GLN A 240 8.51 6.34 -4.22
C GLN A 240 8.86 4.86 -4.01
N ARG A 241 8.73 4.02 -5.04
CA ARG A 241 9.08 2.60 -4.97
C ARG A 241 10.58 2.37 -4.85
N CYS A 242 11.38 3.10 -5.62
CA CYS A 242 12.85 3.03 -5.51
C CYS A 242 13.32 3.42 -4.10
N ILE A 243 12.71 4.42 -3.47
CA ILE A 243 13.00 4.81 -2.09
C ILE A 243 12.68 3.66 -1.13
N LEU A 244 11.53 3.00 -1.25
CA LEU A 244 11.18 1.87 -0.38
C LEU A 244 12.13 0.68 -0.57
N PHE A 245 12.47 0.34 -1.81
CA PHE A 245 13.37 -0.77 -2.10
C PHE A 245 14.80 -0.51 -1.61
N SER A 246 15.23 0.76 -1.54
CA SER A 246 16.54 1.12 -1.01
C SER A 246 16.69 0.93 0.51
N VAL A 247 15.60 0.71 1.25
CA VAL A 247 15.64 0.46 2.71
C VAL A 247 16.60 -0.69 3.04
N THR A 248 16.56 -1.79 2.28
CA THR A 248 17.44 -2.94 2.48
C THR A 248 18.92 -2.58 2.25
N TYR A 249 19.22 -1.67 1.31
CA TYR A 249 20.58 -1.17 1.13
C TYR A 249 21.06 -0.34 2.32
N TRP A 250 20.20 0.48 2.90
CA TRP A 250 20.61 1.25 4.08
C TRP A 250 20.82 0.35 5.31
N VAL A 251 20.05 -0.73 5.44
CA VAL A 251 20.31 -1.79 6.44
C VAL A 251 21.64 -2.49 6.15
N TYR A 252 21.95 -2.79 4.89
CA TYR A 252 23.24 -3.35 4.47
C TYR A 252 24.40 -2.47 4.91
N ARG A 253 24.28 -1.14 4.73
CA ARG A 253 25.26 -0.16 5.20
C ARG A 253 25.33 -0.05 6.71
N ALA A 254 24.18 -0.14 7.40
CA ALA A 254 24.12 -0.13 8.86
C ALA A 254 24.86 -1.30 9.51
N LEU A 255 24.91 -2.44 8.83
CA LEU A 255 25.66 -3.62 9.27
C LEU A 255 27.18 -3.58 8.90
N GLY A 256 27.67 -2.44 8.44
CA GLY A 256 29.09 -2.25 8.11
C GLY A 256 29.55 -2.88 6.80
N LEU A 257 28.62 -3.30 5.94
CA LEU A 257 28.92 -3.96 4.66
C LEU A 257 29.07 -2.93 3.52
N HIS A 258 30.01 -3.17 2.59
CA HIS A 258 30.37 -2.21 1.53
C HIS A 258 30.60 -2.83 0.14
N SER A 259 30.59 -4.17 0.00
CA SER A 259 30.96 -4.88 -1.24
C SER A 259 29.95 -4.72 -2.38
N TYR A 260 28.66 -4.52 -2.07
CA TYR A 260 27.59 -4.38 -3.05
C TYR A 260 27.08 -2.95 -3.16
N GLY A 261 26.82 -2.51 -4.40
CA GLY A 261 26.25 -1.19 -4.68
C GLY A 261 24.75 -1.10 -4.38
N ILE A 262 24.26 0.14 -4.27
CA ILE A 262 22.83 0.42 -4.02
C ILE A 262 21.93 -0.20 -5.08
N LEU A 263 22.34 -0.21 -6.35
CA LEU A 263 21.51 -0.74 -7.45
C LEU A 263 21.26 -2.24 -7.28
N THR A 264 22.31 -3.03 -7.00
CA THR A 264 22.20 -4.49 -6.82
C THR A 264 21.24 -4.84 -5.69
N VAL A 265 21.46 -4.25 -4.50
CA VAL A 265 20.61 -4.54 -3.32
C VAL A 265 19.17 -4.07 -3.53
N THR A 266 18.98 -2.90 -4.17
CA THR A 266 17.64 -2.36 -4.46
C THR A 266 16.90 -3.22 -5.49
N VAL A 267 17.59 -3.72 -6.54
CA VAL A 267 16.98 -4.60 -7.53
C VAL A 267 16.60 -5.95 -6.92
N LEU A 268 17.44 -6.55 -6.07
CA LEU A 268 17.11 -7.78 -5.34
C LEU A 268 15.84 -7.58 -4.49
N GLN A 269 15.73 -6.45 -3.79
CA GLN A 269 14.53 -6.12 -3.01
C GLN A 269 13.30 -5.89 -3.91
N ALA A 270 13.48 -5.30 -5.09
CA ALA A 270 12.42 -5.13 -6.07
C ALA A 270 11.91 -6.48 -6.61
N VAL A 271 12.81 -7.44 -6.89
CA VAL A 271 12.45 -8.82 -7.29
C VAL A 271 11.55 -9.47 -6.25
N ILE A 272 11.93 -9.40 -4.96
CA ILE A 272 11.08 -9.92 -3.87
C ILE A 272 9.71 -9.24 -3.90
N SER A 273 9.69 -7.92 -3.98
CA SER A 273 8.42 -7.16 -3.96
C SER A 273 7.51 -7.52 -5.13
N VAL A 274 8.04 -7.62 -6.35
CA VAL A 274 7.27 -8.05 -7.54
C VAL A 274 6.72 -9.47 -7.36
N SER A 275 7.52 -10.37 -6.76
CA SER A 275 7.16 -11.77 -6.57
C SER A 275 5.99 -11.95 -5.59
N VAL A 276 5.93 -11.16 -4.51
CA VAL A 276 4.98 -11.41 -3.41
C VAL A 276 3.80 -10.46 -3.33
N ASP A 277 3.83 -9.34 -4.05
CA ASP A 277 2.88 -8.22 -3.93
C ASP A 277 1.39 -8.64 -4.09
N MET A 278 1.11 -9.59 -4.97
CA MET A 278 -0.25 -10.08 -5.25
C MET A 278 -0.62 -11.37 -4.52
N LEU A 279 0.28 -11.93 -3.72
CA LEU A 279 -0.02 -13.17 -2.99
C LEU A 279 -1.04 -12.90 -1.87
N PRO A 280 -1.95 -13.84 -1.58
CA PRO A 280 -3.03 -13.66 -0.60
C PRO A 280 -2.53 -13.77 0.86
N LEU A 281 -1.38 -13.20 1.15
CA LEU A 281 -0.74 -13.18 2.46
C LEU A 281 -0.49 -11.74 2.90
N PRO A 282 -0.80 -11.37 4.14
CA PRO A 282 -0.48 -10.04 4.66
C PRO A 282 1.03 -9.78 4.54
N GLY A 283 1.42 -8.73 3.80
CA GLY A 283 2.83 -8.38 3.58
C GLY A 283 3.68 -9.47 2.92
N GLY A 284 3.07 -10.48 2.26
CA GLY A 284 3.78 -11.60 1.66
C GLY A 284 4.52 -12.50 2.68
N MET A 285 4.07 -12.49 3.96
CA MET A 285 4.74 -13.22 5.06
C MET A 285 4.97 -14.71 4.71
N GLY A 286 6.11 -15.22 5.11
CA GLY A 286 6.60 -16.56 4.79
C GLY A 286 7.37 -16.58 3.47
N ILE A 287 6.73 -16.24 2.34
CA ILE A 287 7.36 -16.32 1.01
C ILE A 287 8.40 -15.19 0.83
N SER A 288 8.11 -13.97 1.30
CA SER A 288 9.08 -12.87 1.21
C SER A 288 10.33 -13.13 2.06
N GLU A 289 10.18 -13.72 3.24
CA GLU A 289 11.30 -14.13 4.09
C GLU A 289 12.11 -15.25 3.43
N THR A 290 11.45 -16.26 2.86
CA THR A 290 12.12 -17.35 2.13
C THR A 290 12.91 -16.80 0.95
N LEU A 291 12.32 -15.94 0.11
CA LEU A 291 13.02 -15.31 -1.00
C LEU A 291 14.20 -14.46 -0.53
N TYR A 292 14.01 -13.71 0.57
CA TYR A 292 15.10 -12.94 1.17
C TYR A 292 16.27 -13.84 1.59
N MET A 293 15.96 -14.92 2.31
CA MET A 293 16.96 -15.90 2.79
C MET A 293 17.69 -16.60 1.66
N VAL A 294 17.08 -16.75 0.48
CA VAL A 294 17.73 -17.33 -0.70
C VAL A 294 18.57 -16.28 -1.44
N MET A 295 17.96 -15.15 -1.77
CA MET A 295 18.57 -14.17 -2.66
C MET A 295 19.69 -13.35 -2.03
N PHE A 296 19.63 -13.10 -0.74
CA PHE A 296 20.59 -12.26 -0.04
C PHE A 296 21.73 -13.01 0.64
N VAL A 297 21.83 -14.35 0.49
CA VAL A 297 22.97 -15.15 0.98
C VAL A 297 24.33 -14.57 0.55
N PRO A 298 24.60 -14.29 -0.75
CA PRO A 298 25.89 -13.78 -1.17
C PRO A 298 26.12 -12.34 -0.70
N VAL A 299 25.06 -11.58 -0.39
CA VAL A 299 25.14 -10.18 -0.02
C VAL A 299 25.47 -10.00 1.47
N PHE A 300 24.81 -10.75 2.34
CA PHE A 300 24.92 -10.59 3.79
C PHE A 300 25.72 -11.68 4.49
N GLY A 301 25.94 -12.83 3.86
CA GLY A 301 26.66 -13.96 4.46
C GLY A 301 26.15 -14.33 5.87
N PRO A 302 27.02 -14.29 6.91
CA PRO A 302 26.62 -14.61 8.29
C PRO A 302 25.56 -13.67 8.87
N LEU A 303 25.47 -12.43 8.37
CA LEU A 303 24.51 -11.43 8.83
C LEU A 303 23.15 -11.51 8.12
N LEU A 304 22.90 -12.60 7.35
CA LEU A 304 21.68 -12.76 6.55
C LEU A 304 20.40 -12.71 7.40
N LEU A 305 20.30 -13.51 8.46
CA LEU A 305 19.14 -13.52 9.33
C LEU A 305 18.93 -12.18 10.06
N PRO A 306 19.94 -11.60 10.71
CA PRO A 306 19.84 -10.25 11.27
C PRO A 306 19.42 -9.19 10.26
N SER A 307 19.98 -9.20 9.05
CA SER A 307 19.62 -8.24 8.00
C SER A 307 18.18 -8.37 7.56
N MET A 308 17.66 -9.59 7.43
CA MET A 308 16.26 -9.84 7.13
C MET A 308 15.34 -9.27 8.21
N LEU A 309 15.66 -9.53 9.48
CA LEU A 309 14.88 -9.04 10.62
C LEU A 309 14.88 -7.50 10.67
N LEU A 310 16.02 -6.85 10.45
CA LEU A 310 16.11 -5.39 10.41
C LEU A 310 15.38 -4.80 9.19
N SER A 311 15.61 -5.34 8.00
CA SER A 311 14.97 -4.85 6.78
C SER A 311 13.45 -4.97 6.84
N ARG A 312 12.94 -6.14 7.26
CA ARG A 312 11.50 -6.36 7.48
C ARG A 312 10.99 -5.57 8.68
N GLY A 313 11.79 -5.49 9.75
CA GLY A 313 11.51 -4.69 10.93
C GLY A 313 11.20 -3.24 10.59
N ILE A 314 11.99 -2.63 9.74
CA ILE A 314 11.83 -1.23 9.34
C ILE A 314 10.79 -1.10 8.22
N ALA A 315 10.95 -1.84 7.11
CA ALA A 315 10.15 -1.63 5.90
C ALA A 315 8.70 -2.10 6.05
N TYR A 316 8.42 -3.10 6.87
CA TYR A 316 7.06 -3.61 7.06
C TYR A 316 6.51 -3.30 8.46
N TYR A 317 7.18 -3.75 9.52
CA TYR A 317 6.65 -3.56 10.88
C TYR A 317 6.77 -2.10 11.34
N GLY A 318 7.86 -1.41 11.01
CA GLY A 318 8.01 0.02 11.28
C GLY A 318 6.97 0.86 10.54
N GLN A 319 6.75 0.56 9.25
CA GLN A 319 5.67 1.16 8.46
C GLN A 319 4.31 0.93 9.10
N MET A 320 4.02 -0.30 9.52
CA MET A 320 2.74 -0.66 10.15
C MET A 320 2.54 0.08 11.48
N LEU A 321 3.57 0.15 12.34
CA LEU A 321 3.51 0.84 13.64
C LEU A 321 3.26 2.35 13.48
N ILE A 322 4.04 3.01 12.62
CA ILE A 322 3.88 4.44 12.35
C ILE A 322 2.48 4.71 11.78
N SER A 323 2.06 3.87 10.83
CA SER A 323 0.75 4.00 10.20
C SER A 323 -0.40 3.72 11.18
N ALA A 324 -0.24 2.80 12.14
CA ALA A 324 -1.19 2.56 13.21
C ALA A 324 -1.36 3.81 14.10
N LEU A 325 -0.25 4.41 14.56
CA LEU A 325 -0.27 5.64 15.36
C LEU A 325 -0.97 6.78 14.60
N MET A 326 -0.63 6.98 13.33
CA MET A 326 -1.24 8.02 12.51
C MET A 326 -2.71 7.71 12.17
N THR A 327 -3.12 6.44 12.12
CA THR A 327 -4.54 6.04 12.00
C THR A 327 -5.32 6.44 13.24
N CYS A 328 -4.73 6.34 14.42
CA CYS A 328 -5.34 6.85 15.65
C CYS A 328 -5.53 8.38 15.57
N VAL A 329 -4.53 9.12 15.12
CA VAL A 329 -4.64 10.58 14.89
C VAL A 329 -5.73 10.88 13.86
N ALA A 330 -5.78 10.15 12.75
CA ALA A 330 -6.83 10.30 11.73
C ALA A 330 -8.23 10.08 12.31
N HIS A 331 -8.40 9.10 13.17
CA HIS A 331 -9.68 8.80 13.83
C HIS A 331 -10.15 9.93 14.75
N LEU A 332 -9.21 10.61 15.39
CA LEU A 332 -9.51 11.73 16.30
C LEU A 332 -9.72 13.08 15.58
N THR A 333 -9.11 13.27 14.41
CA THR A 333 -9.07 14.59 13.73
C THR A 333 -10.04 14.67 12.55
N ILE A 334 -10.15 13.61 11.74
CA ILE A 334 -10.97 13.61 10.52
C ILE A 334 -12.46 13.50 10.88
N GLY A 335 -13.25 14.45 10.39
CA GLY A 335 -14.69 14.51 10.61
C GLY A 335 -15.15 15.18 11.92
N ARG A 336 -14.23 15.51 12.84
CA ARG A 336 -14.57 16.14 14.14
C ARG A 336 -15.18 17.55 13.97
N LYS A 337 -14.64 18.32 13.05
CA LYS A 337 -15.10 19.69 12.76
C LYS A 337 -16.53 19.75 12.20
N ASN A 338 -16.98 18.68 11.54
CA ASN A 338 -18.33 18.60 10.99
C ASN A 338 -19.40 18.25 12.05
N GLU A 339 -19.01 17.61 13.14
CA GLU A 339 -19.93 17.31 14.26
C GLU A 339 -20.13 18.53 15.16
N GLU A 340 -19.15 19.43 15.25
CA GLU A 340 -19.26 20.69 16.00
C GLU A 340 -20.19 21.68 15.30
N ILE A 341 -20.13 21.78 13.97
CA ILE A 341 -21.02 22.66 13.18
C ILE A 341 -22.48 22.15 13.15
N GLN A 342 -22.73 20.84 13.27
CA GLN A 342 -24.10 20.31 13.38
C GLN A 342 -24.71 20.45 14.79
N ARG A 343 -23.93 20.87 15.78
CA ARG A 343 -24.35 21.05 17.16
C ARG A 343 -24.56 22.53 17.53
N MET A 344 -24.13 23.44 16.65
CA MET A 344 -24.45 24.87 16.70
C MET A 344 -25.71 25.18 15.89
#